data_26c60aab4bff06c14d7b04995c968c84
#
_entry.id   26c60aab4bff06c14d7b04995c968c84
#
_cell.length_a   1.000
_cell.length_b   1.000
_cell.length_c   1.000
_cell.angle_alpha   90.00
_cell.angle_beta   90.00
_cell.angle_gamma   90.00
#
_symmetry.space_group_name_H-M   'P 1'
#
loop_
_entity.id
_entity.type
_entity.pdbx_description
1 polymer ?
#
loop_
_entity_poly.entity_id
_entity_poly.type
_entity_poly.pdbx_seq_one_letter_code
_entity_poly.pdbx_strand_id
1 'polypeptide(L)'
;LACTSLGSKAVRIECALHTYLAVGDVDHISVSGLQGHEGEDFASGEKFVWRGEFVPSGECRKRFPRVSSAELHDKVWHRKIRLESTCGSGCFLWNPGSERCAGFADMEKDEYRRMFCIESTFAGDDAWRIKPGETRQLKMSLSEHPE
;
A
#
# COMPACT_ATOMS: atom_id res chain seq x y z
N LEU A 1 5.08 7.57 11.67
CA LEU A 1 6.17 6.71 12.13
C LEU A 1 7.48 7.48 12.12
N ALA A 2 8.24 7.42 13.19
CA ALA A 2 9.60 7.96 13.25
C ALA A 2 10.54 6.87 13.79
N CYS A 3 11.72 6.73 13.18
CA CYS A 3 12.75 5.79 13.59
C CYS A 3 14.07 6.52 13.79
N THR A 4 14.66 6.38 14.98
CA THR A 4 15.98 6.94 15.34
C THR A 4 16.97 5.81 15.57
N SER A 5 18.15 5.87 14.94
CA SER A 5 19.21 4.90 15.21
C SER A 5 19.93 5.28 16.51
N LEU A 6 19.83 4.44 17.54
CA LEU A 6 20.51 4.62 18.83
C LEU A 6 21.84 3.86 18.92
N GLY A 7 22.17 3.06 17.90
CA GLY A 7 23.40 2.27 17.87
C GLY A 7 24.61 3.06 17.35
N SER A 8 25.76 2.41 17.32
CA SER A 8 27.02 2.97 16.82
C SER A 8 27.26 2.73 15.32
N LYS A 9 26.39 1.98 14.64
CA LYS A 9 26.49 1.65 13.21
C LYS A 9 25.23 2.03 12.50
N ALA A 10 25.32 2.32 11.19
CA ALA A 10 24.17 2.52 10.35
C ALA A 10 23.34 1.24 10.25
N VAL A 11 22.02 1.37 10.31
CA VAL A 11 21.05 0.26 10.19
C VAL A 11 20.20 0.43 8.94
N ARG A 12 19.83 -0.69 8.30
CA ARG A 12 18.86 -0.73 7.23
C ARG A 12 17.50 -1.10 7.83
N ILE A 13 16.48 -0.31 7.53
CA ILE A 13 15.12 -0.51 8.05
C ILE A 13 14.15 -0.47 6.87
N GLU A 14 13.30 -1.46 6.82
CA GLU A 14 12.08 -1.45 6.02
C GLU A 14 10.89 -1.13 6.91
N CYS A 15 9.98 -0.31 6.43
CA CYS A 15 8.81 0.07 7.20
C CYS A 15 7.60 0.34 6.29
N ALA A 16 6.42 0.17 6.87
CA ALA A 16 5.15 0.48 6.24
C ALA A 16 4.18 1.11 7.25
N LEU A 17 3.27 1.94 6.75
CA LEU A 17 2.02 2.27 7.41
C LEU A 17 0.94 1.44 6.73
N HIS A 18 0.57 0.33 7.36
CA HIS A 18 -0.32 -0.68 6.81
C HIS A 18 -1.78 -0.31 7.09
N THR A 19 -2.36 0.41 6.14
CA THR A 19 -3.71 0.98 6.27
C THR A 19 -4.74 0.03 5.70
N TYR A 20 -5.68 -0.40 6.53
CA TYR A 20 -6.87 -1.13 6.10
C TYR A 20 -7.99 -0.13 5.82
N LEU A 21 -8.38 0.02 4.55
CA LEU A 21 -9.51 0.83 4.14
C LEU A 21 -10.75 -0.07 4.07
N ALA A 22 -11.81 0.29 4.79
CA ALA A 22 -13.11 -0.32 4.57
C ALA A 22 -13.63 0.11 3.19
N VAL A 23 -14.16 -0.83 2.42
CA VAL A 23 -14.75 -0.59 1.09
C VAL A 23 -16.11 -1.27 0.99
N GLY A 24 -16.97 -0.76 0.11
CA GLY A 24 -18.28 -1.34 -0.08
C GLY A 24 -18.23 -2.74 -0.69
N ASP A 25 -17.40 -2.94 -1.70
CA ASP A 25 -17.06 -4.26 -2.28
C ASP A 25 -15.76 -4.13 -3.10
N VAL A 26 -14.78 -5.00 -2.83
CA VAL A 26 -13.48 -5.01 -3.51
C VAL A 26 -13.58 -5.19 -5.03
N ASP A 27 -14.61 -5.88 -5.52
CA ASP A 27 -14.85 -6.08 -6.95
C ASP A 27 -15.36 -4.79 -7.65
N HIS A 28 -15.70 -3.75 -6.87
CA HIS A 28 -16.25 -2.49 -7.35
C HIS A 28 -15.38 -1.27 -6.99
N ILE A 29 -14.11 -1.51 -6.67
CA ILE A 29 -13.14 -0.42 -6.47
C ILE A 29 -12.15 -0.34 -7.61
N SER A 30 -11.52 0.82 -7.75
CA SER A 30 -10.31 0.99 -8.55
C SER A 30 -9.31 1.90 -7.85
N VAL A 31 -8.04 1.84 -8.24
CA VAL A 31 -6.99 2.72 -7.73
C VAL A 31 -6.33 3.45 -8.88
N SER A 32 -6.34 4.78 -8.81
CA SER A 32 -5.66 5.68 -9.74
C SER A 32 -4.34 6.21 -9.16
N GLY A 33 -3.53 6.88 -10.00
CA GLY A 33 -2.22 7.41 -9.61
C GLY A 33 -1.06 6.45 -9.83
N LEU A 34 -1.29 5.26 -10.39
CA LEU A 34 -0.29 4.21 -10.60
C LEU A 34 0.20 4.12 -12.05
N GLN A 35 -0.52 4.75 -12.98
CA GLN A 35 -0.22 4.65 -14.41
C GLN A 35 1.18 5.18 -14.75
N GLY A 36 1.93 4.40 -15.52
CA GLY A 36 3.29 4.71 -15.95
C GLY A 36 4.37 4.39 -14.92
N HIS A 37 4.00 3.98 -13.70
CA HIS A 37 4.95 3.59 -12.67
C HIS A 37 5.36 2.13 -12.80
N GLU A 38 6.62 1.87 -12.51
CA GLU A 38 7.14 0.53 -12.33
C GLU A 38 6.56 -0.08 -11.05
N GLY A 39 6.28 -1.36 -11.08
CA GLY A 39 5.80 -2.12 -9.95
C GLY A 39 6.35 -3.54 -9.92
N GLU A 40 6.10 -4.22 -8.82
CA GLU A 40 6.47 -5.61 -8.58
C GLU A 40 5.30 -6.34 -7.92
N ASP A 41 4.96 -7.50 -8.46
CA ASP A 41 3.98 -8.40 -7.87
C ASP A 41 4.68 -9.37 -6.91
N PHE A 42 4.42 -9.24 -5.63
CA PHE A 42 5.04 -10.09 -4.58
C PHE A 42 4.46 -11.51 -4.52
N ALA A 43 3.39 -11.81 -5.27
CA ALA A 43 2.88 -13.16 -5.39
C ALA A 43 3.65 -13.96 -6.45
N SER A 44 3.96 -13.33 -7.59
CA SER A 44 4.67 -13.97 -8.73
C SER A 44 6.14 -13.59 -8.84
N GLY A 45 6.57 -12.47 -8.23
CA GLY A 45 7.89 -11.87 -8.43
C GLY A 45 8.04 -11.12 -9.76
N GLU A 46 6.95 -10.95 -10.51
CA GLU A 46 6.96 -10.26 -11.80
C GLU A 46 7.12 -8.75 -11.61
N LYS A 47 7.98 -8.14 -12.44
CA LYS A 47 8.11 -6.69 -12.56
C LYS A 47 7.37 -6.21 -13.79
N PHE A 48 6.67 -5.07 -13.65
CA PHE A 48 5.83 -4.52 -14.71
C PHE A 48 5.87 -2.98 -14.70
N VAL A 49 5.36 -2.38 -15.77
CA VAL A 49 4.96 -0.96 -15.80
C VAL A 49 3.43 -0.93 -15.90
N TRP A 50 2.78 -0.30 -14.92
CA TRP A 50 1.32 -0.32 -14.85
C TRP A 50 0.69 0.56 -15.93
N ARG A 51 -0.42 0.10 -16.50
CA ARG A 51 -1.18 0.82 -17.53
C ARG A 51 -2.66 0.92 -17.13
N GLY A 52 -3.18 2.14 -17.15
CA GLY A 52 -4.57 2.41 -16.78
C GLY A 52 -4.84 2.42 -15.28
N GLU A 53 -6.11 2.36 -14.90
CA GLU A 53 -6.53 2.20 -13.51
C GLU A 53 -6.21 0.78 -13.01
N PHE A 54 -5.89 0.70 -11.75
CA PHE A 54 -5.73 -0.59 -11.09
C PHE A 54 -7.09 -1.07 -10.58
N VAL A 55 -7.54 -2.23 -11.05
CA VAL A 55 -8.72 -2.92 -10.54
C VAL A 55 -8.26 -4.20 -9.86
N PRO A 56 -8.55 -4.38 -8.56
CA PRO A 56 -8.18 -5.61 -7.84
C PRO A 56 -8.81 -6.85 -8.47
N SER A 57 -8.08 -7.96 -8.45
CA SER A 57 -8.58 -9.25 -8.90
C SER A 57 -7.89 -10.36 -8.11
N GLY A 58 -8.65 -11.11 -7.30
CA GLY A 58 -8.11 -12.16 -6.45
C GLY A 58 -7.12 -11.65 -5.39
N GLU A 59 -6.10 -12.44 -5.08
CA GLU A 59 -5.02 -12.00 -4.19
C GLU A 59 -4.25 -10.86 -4.85
N CYS A 60 -4.07 -9.76 -4.13
CA CYS A 60 -3.30 -8.60 -4.55
C CYS A 60 -2.13 -8.37 -3.60
N ARG A 61 -0.90 -8.31 -4.14
CA ARG A 61 0.34 -8.04 -3.38
C ARG A 61 1.30 -7.25 -4.27
N LYS A 62 0.92 -6.00 -4.60
CA LYS A 62 1.67 -5.20 -5.59
C LYS A 62 2.33 -3.99 -4.95
N ARG A 63 3.62 -3.84 -5.18
CA ARG A 63 4.41 -2.70 -4.74
C ARG A 63 4.72 -1.79 -5.92
N PHE A 64 4.59 -0.48 -5.69
CA PHE A 64 4.99 0.58 -6.60
C PHE A 64 6.04 1.46 -5.90
N PRO A 65 7.33 1.28 -6.20
CA PRO A 65 8.39 2.11 -5.62
C PRO A 65 8.20 3.59 -5.95
N ARG A 66 8.50 4.47 -4.99
CA ARG A 66 8.46 5.93 -5.16
C ARG A 66 7.12 6.50 -5.66
N VAL A 67 6.02 5.82 -5.38
CA VAL A 67 4.67 6.32 -5.59
C VAL A 67 4.13 6.77 -4.24
N SER A 68 4.16 8.07 -3.97
CA SER A 68 3.77 8.65 -2.68
C SER A 68 2.32 9.19 -2.65
N SER A 69 1.57 9.02 -3.72
CA SER A 69 0.15 9.40 -3.79
C SER A 69 -0.61 8.39 -4.64
N ALA A 70 -1.79 7.97 -4.14
CA ALA A 70 -2.74 7.12 -4.84
C ALA A 70 -4.16 7.48 -4.40
N GLU A 71 -5.15 7.18 -5.24
CA GLU A 71 -6.55 7.45 -4.92
C GLU A 71 -7.39 6.20 -5.19
N LEU A 72 -8.09 5.73 -4.15
CA LEU A 72 -9.06 4.65 -4.23
C LEU A 72 -10.43 5.24 -4.59
N HIS A 73 -11.08 4.66 -5.58
CA HIS A 73 -12.45 4.95 -5.99
C HIS A 73 -13.35 3.81 -5.51
N ASP A 74 -14.28 4.10 -4.64
CA ASP A 74 -15.27 3.14 -4.11
C ASP A 74 -16.64 3.44 -4.71
N LYS A 75 -17.00 2.69 -5.75
CA LYS A 75 -18.25 2.90 -6.50
C LYS A 75 -19.50 2.53 -5.70
N VAL A 76 -19.38 1.62 -4.73
CA VAL A 76 -20.52 1.20 -3.89
C VAL A 76 -20.89 2.28 -2.89
N TRP A 77 -19.90 2.93 -2.28
CA TRP A 77 -20.12 4.00 -1.32
C TRP A 77 -20.02 5.40 -1.94
N HIS A 78 -19.87 5.51 -3.27
CA HIS A 78 -19.81 6.78 -4.02
C HIS A 78 -18.78 7.76 -3.43
N ARG A 79 -17.58 7.27 -3.16
CA ARG A 79 -16.52 8.07 -2.56
C ARG A 79 -15.15 7.76 -3.14
N LYS A 80 -14.24 8.71 -2.94
CA LYS A 80 -12.82 8.57 -3.22
C LYS A 80 -12.04 8.73 -1.93
N ILE A 81 -11.02 7.92 -1.75
CA ILE A 81 -10.08 8.06 -0.64
C ILE A 81 -8.71 8.33 -1.24
N ARG A 82 -8.21 9.54 -1.02
CA ARG A 82 -6.86 9.93 -1.44
C ARG A 82 -5.86 9.67 -0.33
N LEU A 83 -4.81 8.96 -0.68
CA LEU A 83 -3.63 8.77 0.14
C LEU A 83 -2.51 9.66 -0.36
N GLU A 84 -1.88 10.41 0.54
CA GLU A 84 -0.65 11.16 0.29
C GLU A 84 0.37 10.83 1.37
N SER A 85 1.62 10.67 0.96
CA SER A 85 2.67 10.20 1.85
C SER A 85 3.97 11.00 1.69
N THR A 86 4.92 10.75 2.58
CA THR A 86 6.27 11.31 2.50
C THR A 86 6.86 11.09 1.11
N CYS A 87 7.40 12.15 0.52
CA CYS A 87 8.06 12.08 -0.78
C CYS A 87 9.14 10.99 -0.81
N GLY A 88 9.14 10.20 -1.88
CA GLY A 88 10.05 9.06 -2.06
C GLY A 88 9.57 7.75 -1.41
N SER A 89 8.46 7.75 -0.67
CA SER A 89 7.83 6.50 -0.24
C SER A 89 7.25 5.74 -1.43
N GLY A 90 7.12 4.42 -1.30
CA GLY A 90 6.39 3.58 -2.22
C GLY A 90 4.94 3.39 -1.76
N CYS A 91 4.11 2.90 -2.67
CA CYS A 91 2.76 2.43 -2.42
C CYS A 91 2.74 0.90 -2.48
N PHE A 92 2.07 0.25 -1.51
CA PHE A 92 1.81 -1.18 -1.56
C PHE A 92 0.30 -1.41 -1.54
N LEU A 93 -0.17 -2.19 -2.49
CA LEU A 93 -1.56 -2.60 -2.61
C LEU A 93 -1.70 -4.03 -2.12
N TRP A 94 -2.63 -4.23 -1.20
CA TRP A 94 -2.86 -5.57 -0.65
C TRP A 94 -4.34 -5.89 -0.47
N ASN A 95 -4.68 -7.11 -0.88
CA ASN A 95 -5.91 -7.81 -0.50
C ASN A 95 -5.61 -9.30 -0.50
N PRO A 96 -6.04 -10.08 0.50
CA PRO A 96 -5.74 -11.52 0.56
C PRO A 96 -6.44 -12.34 -0.51
N GLY A 97 -7.55 -11.85 -1.09
CA GLY A 97 -8.43 -12.68 -1.89
C GLY A 97 -9.13 -13.76 -1.07
N SER A 98 -9.99 -14.54 -1.68
CA SER A 98 -10.83 -15.53 -0.99
C SER A 98 -10.03 -16.69 -0.39
N GLU A 99 -9.07 -17.22 -1.15
CA GLU A 99 -8.31 -18.42 -0.72
C GLU A 99 -7.44 -18.12 0.50
N ARG A 100 -6.68 -17.03 0.44
CA ARG A 100 -5.78 -16.67 1.54
C ARG A 100 -6.55 -16.16 2.75
N CYS A 101 -7.65 -15.41 2.56
CA CYS A 101 -8.53 -14.95 3.63
C CYS A 101 -9.05 -16.11 4.47
N ALA A 102 -9.46 -17.21 3.83
CA ALA A 102 -9.94 -18.40 4.52
C ALA A 102 -8.87 -19.10 5.41
N GLY A 103 -7.60 -18.79 5.23
CA GLY A 103 -6.49 -19.29 6.03
C GLY A 103 -6.12 -18.44 7.24
N PHE A 104 -6.65 -17.21 7.37
CA PHE A 104 -6.40 -16.36 8.51
C PHE A 104 -7.36 -16.67 9.67
N ALA A 105 -6.79 -16.79 10.88
CA ALA A 105 -7.58 -17.10 12.07
C ALA A 105 -8.35 -15.89 12.62
N ASP A 106 -7.96 -14.70 12.21
CA ASP A 106 -8.45 -13.39 12.67
C ASP A 106 -9.24 -12.62 11.61
N MET A 107 -9.59 -13.29 10.50
CA MET A 107 -10.45 -12.74 9.44
C MET A 107 -11.65 -13.65 9.17
N GLU A 108 -12.82 -13.05 8.97
CA GLU A 108 -13.99 -13.77 8.45
C GLU A 108 -13.77 -14.18 6.98
N LYS A 109 -14.41 -15.27 6.53
CA LYS A 109 -14.21 -15.82 5.18
C LYS A 109 -14.43 -14.83 4.05
N ASP A 110 -15.37 -13.89 4.22
CA ASP A 110 -15.74 -12.90 3.21
C ASP A 110 -15.23 -11.50 3.53
N GLU A 111 -14.40 -11.34 4.56
CA GLU A 111 -13.91 -10.04 4.99
C GLU A 111 -13.03 -9.36 3.93
N TYR A 112 -12.29 -10.15 3.12
CA TYR A 112 -11.52 -9.65 1.99
C TYR A 112 -12.36 -8.81 1.03
N ARG A 113 -13.68 -9.03 0.93
CA ARG A 113 -14.56 -8.27 0.06
C ARG A 113 -14.79 -6.84 0.54
N ARG A 114 -14.65 -6.60 1.84
CA ARG A 114 -14.99 -5.33 2.49
C ARG A 114 -13.78 -4.51 2.92
N MET A 115 -12.59 -4.91 2.47
CA MET A 115 -11.37 -4.19 2.80
C MET A 115 -10.41 -4.14 1.61
N PHE A 116 -9.58 -3.11 1.57
CA PHE A 116 -8.45 -3.01 0.67
C PHE A 116 -7.35 -2.20 1.35
N CYS A 117 -6.11 -2.65 1.24
CA CYS A 117 -4.98 -1.92 1.81
C CYS A 117 -4.28 -1.10 0.75
N ILE A 118 -4.09 0.19 1.06
CA ILE A 118 -3.13 1.06 0.38
C ILE A 118 -2.15 1.52 1.45
N GLU A 119 -0.93 1.06 1.34
CA GLU A 119 0.10 1.25 2.34
C GLU A 119 1.17 2.20 1.84
N SER A 120 1.73 2.98 2.76
CA SER A 120 2.90 3.80 2.49
C SER A 120 4.14 3.08 2.97
N THR A 121 5.14 2.90 2.10
CA THR A 121 6.29 2.03 2.40
C THR A 121 7.63 2.66 2.08
N PHE A 122 8.64 2.27 2.86
CA PHE A 122 10.06 2.32 2.47
C PHE A 122 10.62 0.90 2.58
N ALA A 123 10.83 0.23 1.45
CA ALA A 123 11.25 -1.17 1.41
C ALA A 123 12.07 -1.48 0.16
N GLY A 124 12.71 -2.65 0.10
CA GLY A 124 13.57 -3.04 -1.03
C GLY A 124 14.71 -2.04 -1.23
N ASP A 125 14.89 -1.56 -2.45
CA ASP A 125 15.94 -0.58 -2.78
C ASP A 125 15.71 0.81 -2.17
N ASP A 126 14.45 1.12 -1.80
CA ASP A 126 14.06 2.37 -1.14
C ASP A 126 14.09 2.28 0.40
N ALA A 127 14.53 1.15 0.98
CA ALA A 127 14.65 0.98 2.43
C ALA A 127 15.54 2.06 3.06
N TRP A 128 15.17 2.51 4.25
CA TRP A 128 15.96 3.50 4.95
C TRP A 128 17.32 2.94 5.37
N ARG A 129 18.35 3.75 5.16
CA ARG A 129 19.66 3.57 5.77
C ARG A 129 19.87 4.70 6.78
N ILE A 130 19.71 4.39 8.06
CA ILE A 130 19.73 5.37 9.15
C ILE A 130 21.11 5.33 9.82
N LYS A 131 21.82 6.46 9.83
CA LYS A 131 23.11 6.60 10.51
C LYS A 131 22.91 6.73 12.02
N PRO A 132 23.96 6.48 12.84
CA PRO A 132 23.92 6.75 14.28
C PRO A 132 23.40 8.17 14.58
N GLY A 133 22.39 8.26 15.46
CA GLY A 133 21.74 9.52 15.84
C GLY A 133 20.79 10.13 14.81
N GLU A 134 20.72 9.59 13.58
CA GLU A 134 19.80 10.07 12.56
C GLU A 134 18.36 9.57 12.83
N THR A 135 17.39 10.44 12.53
CA THR A 135 15.95 10.11 12.55
C THR A 135 15.38 10.20 11.15
N ARG A 136 14.62 9.19 10.73
CA ARG A 136 13.79 9.19 9.52
C ARG A 136 12.32 9.15 9.88
N GLN A 137 11.48 9.75 9.05
CA GLN A 137 10.03 9.80 9.25
C GLN A 137 9.27 9.34 8.02
N LEU A 138 8.24 8.53 8.24
CA LEU A 138 7.19 8.22 7.28
C LEU A 138 5.89 8.81 7.79
N LYS A 139 5.30 9.72 7.00
CA LYS A 139 4.00 10.35 7.25
C LYS A 139 3.05 9.97 6.13
N MET A 140 1.80 9.82 6.47
CA MET A 140 0.73 9.55 5.54
C MET A 140 -0.51 10.33 5.97
N SER A 141 -1.24 10.87 5.02
CA SER A 141 -2.56 11.46 5.21
C SER A 141 -3.57 10.76 4.33
N LEU A 142 -4.78 10.68 4.83
CA LEU A 142 -5.96 10.19 4.11
C LEU A 142 -7.00 11.30 4.08
N SER A 143 -7.61 11.51 2.93
CA SER A 143 -8.75 12.40 2.79
C SER A 143 -9.84 11.71 1.98
N GLU A 144 -11.09 11.89 2.41
CA GLU A 144 -12.26 11.35 1.72
C GLU A 144 -12.97 12.48 0.97
N HIS A 145 -13.43 12.18 -0.24
CA HIS A 145 -14.16 13.09 -1.11
C HIS A 145 -15.33 12.34 -1.75
N PRO A 146 -16.46 12.98 -2.04
CA PRO A 146 -17.51 12.41 -2.88
C PRO A 146 -16.96 12.04 -4.26
N GLU A 147 -17.49 10.98 -4.86
CA GLU A 147 -17.21 10.60 -6.24
C GLU A 147 -17.89 11.54 -7.23
#